data_29f6bcd8bf3bd2b63c60bbcfed906fbe
#
_entry.id   29f6bcd8bf3bd2b63c60bbcfed906fbe
#
_cell.length_a   1.000
_cell.length_b   1.000
_cell.length_c   1.000
_cell.angle_alpha   90.00
_cell.angle_beta   90.00
_cell.angle_gamma   90.00
#
_symmetry.space_group_name_H-M   'P 1'
#
loop_
_entity.id
_entity.type
_entity.pdbx_description
1 polymer ?
#
loop_
_entity_poly.entity_id
_entity_poly.type
_entity_poly.pdbx_seq_one_letter_code
_entity_poly.pdbx_strand_id
1 'polypeptide(L)'
;IANDGKIVGKAIGEAGCIGREGNIDKLYGEALSAAGLKSDDIEKVVATGIGKFSVKFATDHISEALADAKAAKFFFGGATSVVDIGADETIVVTLDGDNITEIVENQKCMAGLGLVLDVTSNRLGYSLDEISQFKAGVDKGTFVNDGCPVFAELDALEELNKGTPREQIMGAVINTVVVRLNAILRDKVMPAKDATVLLGGVSKNAAVVDGLKARSGVNFIVPEDAVYGSAIGCALFAAS
;
A
#
# COMPACT_ATOMS: atom_id res chain seq x y z
N ILE A 1 -8.97 15.51 -1.84
CA ILE A 1 -9.80 16.49 -2.55
C ILE A 1 -9.04 16.96 -3.77
N ALA A 2 -9.66 16.94 -4.94
CA ALA A 2 -9.10 17.44 -6.20
C ALA A 2 -9.94 18.63 -6.71
N ASN A 3 -9.25 19.57 -7.34
CA ASN A 3 -9.84 20.70 -8.06
C ASN A 3 -9.01 20.96 -9.32
N ASP A 4 -9.63 20.99 -10.49
CA ASP A 4 -8.96 21.18 -11.79
C ASP A 4 -7.75 20.25 -12.00
N GLY A 5 -7.88 18.99 -11.62
CA GLY A 5 -6.82 17.97 -11.72
C GLY A 5 -5.66 18.12 -10.72
N LYS A 6 -5.77 19.01 -9.75
CA LYS A 6 -4.77 19.21 -8.69
C LYS A 6 -5.31 18.74 -7.34
N ILE A 7 -4.45 18.14 -6.54
CA ILE A 7 -4.79 17.77 -5.17
C ILE A 7 -4.63 18.98 -4.26
N VAL A 8 -5.72 19.43 -3.65
CA VAL A 8 -5.79 20.64 -2.84
C VAL A 8 -5.94 20.38 -1.34
N GLY A 9 -6.36 19.18 -0.93
CA GLY A 9 -6.47 18.79 0.48
C GLY A 9 -6.35 17.29 0.66
N LYS A 10 -5.65 16.88 1.72
CA LYS A 10 -5.42 15.47 2.07
C LYS A 10 -5.54 15.30 3.58
N ALA A 11 -6.05 14.15 4.01
CA ALA A 11 -5.97 13.69 5.38
C ALA A 11 -5.75 12.18 5.42
N ILE A 12 -5.08 11.69 6.45
CA ILE A 12 -4.82 10.28 6.68
C ILE A 12 -5.02 9.97 8.17
N GLY A 13 -5.56 8.81 8.45
CA GLY A 13 -5.73 8.35 9.82
C GLY A 13 -6.24 6.92 9.88
N GLU A 14 -6.25 6.36 11.08
CA GLU A 14 -6.74 5.02 11.32
C GLU A 14 -8.27 4.97 11.22
N ALA A 15 -8.79 4.08 10.38
CA ALA A 15 -10.22 3.88 10.25
C ALA A 15 -10.82 3.13 11.45
N GLY A 16 -10.06 2.18 12.02
CA GLY A 16 -10.54 1.30 13.08
C GLY A 16 -11.66 0.35 12.64
N CYS A 17 -11.94 -0.66 13.45
CA CYS A 17 -13.09 -1.54 13.26
C CYS A 17 -14.35 -1.01 13.98
N ILE A 18 -14.15 -0.30 15.08
CA ILE A 18 -15.21 0.29 15.92
C ILE A 18 -15.16 1.80 15.75
N GLY A 19 -16.34 2.42 15.54
CA GLY A 19 -16.44 3.89 15.34
C GLY A 19 -15.91 4.38 13.99
N ARG A 20 -15.78 3.51 13.01
CA ARG A 20 -15.26 3.82 11.66
C ARG A 20 -15.92 5.04 11.03
N GLU A 21 -17.24 5.17 11.14
CA GLU A 21 -17.99 6.30 10.56
C GLU A 21 -17.51 7.64 11.13
N GLY A 22 -17.37 7.75 12.46
CA GLY A 22 -16.89 8.98 13.10
C GLY A 22 -15.46 9.34 12.70
N ASN A 23 -14.60 8.35 12.49
CA ASN A 23 -13.23 8.59 12.00
C ASN A 23 -13.24 9.06 10.53
N ILE A 24 -14.13 8.50 9.69
CA ILE A 24 -14.30 8.94 8.30
C ILE A 24 -14.77 10.40 8.26
N ASP A 25 -15.79 10.76 9.03
CA ASP A 25 -16.31 12.14 9.10
C ASP A 25 -15.23 13.12 9.57
N LYS A 26 -14.44 12.73 10.59
CA LYS A 26 -13.32 13.54 11.09
C LYS A 26 -12.27 13.77 10.01
N LEU A 27 -11.81 12.71 9.32
CA LEU A 27 -10.81 12.79 8.27
C LEU A 27 -11.30 13.59 7.06
N TYR A 28 -12.58 13.46 6.73
CA TYR A 28 -13.19 14.29 5.70
C TYR A 28 -13.15 15.78 6.08
N GLY A 29 -13.51 16.12 7.32
CA GLY A 29 -13.41 17.48 7.84
C GLY A 29 -11.98 18.02 7.86
N GLU A 30 -10.99 17.19 8.19
CA GLU A 30 -9.56 17.57 8.14
C GLU A 30 -9.11 17.85 6.71
N ALA A 31 -9.50 17.02 5.74
CA ALA A 31 -9.17 17.22 4.34
C ALA A 31 -9.82 18.50 3.77
N LEU A 32 -11.07 18.79 4.15
CA LEU A 32 -11.76 20.04 3.80
C LEU A 32 -11.01 21.26 4.38
N SER A 33 -10.64 21.17 5.65
CA SER A 33 -9.91 22.26 6.34
C SER A 33 -8.55 22.51 5.68
N ALA A 34 -7.83 21.44 5.30
CA ALA A 34 -6.56 21.54 4.59
C ALA A 34 -6.71 22.19 3.19
N ALA A 35 -7.86 22.02 2.54
CA ALA A 35 -8.19 22.63 1.26
C ALA A 35 -8.77 24.06 1.40
N GLY A 36 -9.13 24.50 2.61
CA GLY A 36 -9.86 25.74 2.82
C GLY A 36 -11.30 25.74 2.30
N LEU A 37 -11.91 24.54 2.20
CA LEU A 37 -13.24 24.30 1.64
C LEU A 37 -14.24 23.89 2.73
N LYS A 38 -15.53 23.98 2.39
CA LYS A 38 -16.64 23.45 3.18
C LYS A 38 -17.29 22.27 2.45
N SER A 39 -18.10 21.49 3.17
CA SER A 39 -18.79 20.33 2.58
C SER A 39 -19.68 20.71 1.38
N ASP A 40 -20.32 21.89 1.42
CA ASP A 40 -21.19 22.38 0.37
C ASP A 40 -20.41 22.80 -0.91
N ASP A 41 -19.09 22.94 -0.83
CA ASP A 41 -18.23 23.24 -1.98
C ASP A 41 -17.85 21.98 -2.75
N ILE A 42 -18.20 20.79 -2.23
CA ILE A 42 -17.86 19.49 -2.83
C ILE A 42 -19.02 18.97 -3.68
N GLU A 43 -18.80 18.87 -4.98
CA GLU A 43 -19.81 18.40 -5.93
C GLU A 43 -19.96 16.87 -5.92
N LYS A 44 -18.86 16.14 -5.75
CA LYS A 44 -18.85 14.67 -5.84
C LYS A 44 -17.87 14.07 -4.85
N VAL A 45 -18.30 13.00 -4.18
CA VAL A 45 -17.47 12.19 -3.30
C VAL A 45 -17.45 10.76 -3.80
N VAL A 46 -16.26 10.24 -4.08
CA VAL A 46 -16.05 8.87 -4.55
C VAL A 46 -15.29 8.09 -3.51
N ALA A 47 -15.80 6.92 -3.17
CA ALA A 47 -15.17 6.02 -2.20
C ALA A 47 -14.64 4.74 -2.85
N THR A 48 -13.55 4.21 -2.29
CA THR A 48 -12.95 2.93 -2.68
C THR A 48 -12.51 2.13 -1.43
N GLY A 49 -11.96 0.94 -1.66
CA GLY A 49 -11.51 0.04 -0.61
C GLY A 49 -12.60 -0.79 0.01
N ILE A 50 -12.20 -1.67 0.93
CA ILE A 50 -13.12 -2.56 1.67
C ILE A 50 -14.19 -1.76 2.42
N GLY A 51 -13.82 -0.59 2.95
CA GLY A 51 -14.70 0.28 3.74
C GLY A 51 -15.59 1.21 2.93
N LYS A 52 -15.56 1.21 1.60
CA LYS A 52 -16.23 2.20 0.76
C LYS A 52 -17.72 2.39 1.03
N PHE A 53 -18.45 1.32 1.37
CA PHE A 53 -19.87 1.40 1.69
C PHE A 53 -20.18 1.97 3.10
N SER A 54 -19.16 2.20 3.92
CA SER A 54 -19.29 2.89 5.21
C SER A 54 -19.25 4.42 5.06
N VAL A 55 -18.89 4.94 3.90
CA VAL A 55 -18.85 6.38 3.60
C VAL A 55 -20.24 6.82 3.17
N LYS A 56 -21.06 7.26 4.13
CA LYS A 56 -22.49 7.55 3.90
C LYS A 56 -22.73 8.75 2.98
N PHE A 57 -21.78 9.66 2.89
CA PHE A 57 -21.83 10.83 2.02
C PHE A 57 -21.18 10.60 0.66
N ALA A 58 -20.71 9.39 0.38
CA ALA A 58 -20.20 9.06 -0.95
C ALA A 58 -21.32 9.08 -1.99
N THR A 59 -21.08 9.75 -3.11
CA THR A 59 -22.00 9.82 -4.25
C THR A 59 -21.75 8.71 -5.25
N ASP A 60 -20.55 8.09 -5.21
CA ASP A 60 -20.17 7.01 -6.10
C ASP A 60 -19.11 6.09 -5.44
N HIS A 61 -18.96 4.89 -5.99
CA HIS A 61 -18.03 3.86 -5.50
C HIS A 61 -17.30 3.23 -6.69
N ILE A 62 -15.97 3.16 -6.61
CA ILE A 62 -15.14 2.49 -7.62
C ILE A 62 -14.29 1.37 -7.01
N SER A 63 -13.69 0.53 -7.85
CA SER A 63 -12.69 -0.44 -7.40
C SER A 63 -11.36 0.23 -7.09
N GLU A 64 -10.57 -0.35 -6.18
CA GLU A 64 -9.21 0.13 -5.91
C GLU A 64 -8.35 0.07 -7.16
N ALA A 65 -8.43 -1.01 -7.94
CA ALA A 65 -7.70 -1.13 -9.19
C ALA A 65 -7.94 0.03 -10.16
N LEU A 66 -9.19 0.53 -10.27
CA LEU A 66 -9.50 1.70 -11.10
C LEU A 66 -8.94 2.99 -10.50
N ALA A 67 -9.04 3.14 -9.19
CA ALA A 67 -8.49 4.28 -8.49
C ALA A 67 -6.96 4.32 -8.65
N ASP A 68 -6.28 3.20 -8.44
CA ASP A 68 -4.82 3.08 -8.54
C ASP A 68 -4.33 3.33 -9.97
N ALA A 69 -5.05 2.85 -10.98
CA ALA A 69 -4.76 3.12 -12.38
C ALA A 69 -4.77 4.63 -12.67
N LYS A 70 -5.80 5.35 -12.19
CA LYS A 70 -5.89 6.81 -12.33
C LYS A 70 -4.79 7.54 -11.57
N ALA A 71 -4.49 7.12 -10.34
CA ALA A 71 -3.41 7.68 -9.54
C ALA A 71 -2.04 7.46 -10.20
N ALA A 72 -1.79 6.26 -10.74
CA ALA A 72 -0.54 5.95 -11.43
C ALA A 72 -0.31 6.88 -12.62
N LYS A 73 -1.35 7.12 -13.44
CA LYS A 73 -1.27 8.05 -14.56
C LYS A 73 -1.08 9.50 -14.14
N PHE A 74 -1.64 9.90 -13.02
CA PHE A 74 -1.42 11.22 -12.43
C PHE A 74 0.03 11.41 -11.96
N PHE A 75 0.60 10.44 -11.26
CA PHE A 75 1.97 10.52 -10.79
C PHE A 75 3.00 10.35 -11.89
N PHE A 76 2.70 9.52 -12.88
CA PHE A 76 3.56 9.26 -14.03
C PHE A 76 2.72 8.93 -15.26
N GLY A 77 2.58 9.90 -16.18
CA GLY A 77 1.75 9.76 -17.38
C GLY A 77 2.12 8.57 -18.28
N GLY A 78 3.39 8.13 -18.22
CA GLY A 78 3.89 6.95 -18.93
C GLY A 78 3.71 5.62 -18.19
N ALA A 79 2.99 5.58 -17.06
CA ALA A 79 2.80 4.35 -16.29
C ALA A 79 2.18 3.23 -17.15
N THR A 80 2.80 2.06 -17.15
CA THR A 80 2.31 0.83 -17.77
C THR A 80 1.87 -0.20 -16.74
N SER A 81 2.17 0.04 -15.48
CA SER A 81 1.66 -0.76 -14.37
C SER A 81 1.65 0.04 -13.07
N VAL A 82 0.82 -0.39 -12.13
CA VAL A 82 0.80 0.08 -10.76
C VAL A 82 0.73 -1.11 -9.81
N VAL A 83 1.42 -0.99 -8.70
CA VAL A 83 1.40 -1.96 -7.59
C VAL A 83 1.02 -1.21 -6.35
N ASP A 84 -0.15 -1.49 -5.79
CA ASP A 84 -0.52 -1.01 -4.46
C ASP A 84 -0.26 -2.10 -3.43
N ILE A 85 0.47 -1.76 -2.36
CA ILE A 85 0.79 -2.68 -1.28
C ILE A 85 0.28 -2.09 0.02
N GLY A 86 -0.91 -2.55 0.38
CA GLY A 86 -1.60 -2.18 1.60
C GLY A 86 -1.25 -3.06 2.81
N ALA A 87 -2.01 -2.83 3.90
CA ALA A 87 -1.94 -3.68 5.09
C ALA A 87 -2.59 -5.04 4.81
N ASP A 88 -3.76 -5.06 4.18
CA ASP A 88 -4.61 -6.24 4.03
C ASP A 88 -4.55 -6.88 2.65
N GLU A 89 -4.19 -6.12 1.62
CA GLU A 89 -4.12 -6.65 0.26
C GLU A 89 -3.00 -6.05 -0.59
N THR A 90 -2.70 -6.72 -1.68
CA THR A 90 -1.77 -6.25 -2.71
C THR A 90 -2.47 -6.34 -4.06
N ILE A 91 -2.54 -5.21 -4.75
CA ILE A 91 -3.17 -5.10 -6.07
C ILE A 91 -2.10 -4.77 -7.10
N VAL A 92 -2.12 -5.47 -8.23
CA VAL A 92 -1.28 -5.19 -9.39
C VAL A 92 -2.20 -4.91 -10.57
N VAL A 93 -2.03 -3.77 -11.21
CA VAL A 93 -2.78 -3.38 -12.41
C VAL A 93 -1.80 -3.14 -13.54
N THR A 94 -2.04 -3.73 -14.71
CA THR A 94 -1.32 -3.43 -15.93
C THR A 94 -2.16 -2.54 -16.84
N LEU A 95 -1.48 -1.64 -17.56
CA LEU A 95 -2.09 -0.57 -18.35
C LEU A 95 -1.56 -0.57 -19.78
N ASP A 96 -2.46 -0.34 -20.74
CA ASP A 96 -2.14 0.04 -22.10
C ASP A 96 -2.81 1.38 -22.40
N GLY A 97 -2.01 2.45 -22.49
CA GLY A 97 -2.54 3.79 -22.44
C GLY A 97 -3.32 4.02 -21.15
N ASP A 98 -4.57 4.43 -21.27
CA ASP A 98 -5.49 4.65 -20.14
C ASP A 98 -6.36 3.42 -19.81
N ASN A 99 -6.20 2.33 -20.58
CA ASN A 99 -6.99 1.12 -20.38
C ASN A 99 -6.31 0.15 -19.43
N ILE A 100 -7.09 -0.39 -18.50
CA ILE A 100 -6.66 -1.51 -17.66
C ILE A 100 -6.71 -2.77 -18.54
N THR A 101 -5.58 -3.47 -18.65
CA THR A 101 -5.46 -4.73 -19.39
C THR A 101 -5.54 -5.94 -18.51
N GLU A 102 -5.07 -5.83 -17.27
CA GLU A 102 -5.12 -6.92 -16.31
C GLU A 102 -5.14 -6.38 -14.88
N ILE A 103 -5.83 -7.10 -14.00
CA ILE A 103 -5.86 -6.87 -12.55
C ILE A 103 -5.49 -8.18 -11.88
N VAL A 104 -4.53 -8.12 -10.97
CA VAL A 104 -4.16 -9.23 -10.08
C VAL A 104 -4.31 -8.77 -8.66
N GLU A 105 -5.25 -9.37 -7.95
CA GLU A 105 -5.43 -9.19 -6.51
C GLU A 105 -4.85 -10.41 -5.79
N ASN A 106 -4.01 -10.16 -4.80
CA ASN A 106 -3.53 -11.26 -3.97
C ASN A 106 -4.59 -11.62 -2.92
N GLN A 107 -5.42 -12.59 -3.24
CA GLN A 107 -6.49 -13.09 -2.37
C GLN A 107 -6.07 -14.28 -1.47
N LYS A 108 -4.79 -14.64 -1.48
CA LYS A 108 -4.29 -15.73 -0.64
C LYS A 108 -3.93 -15.22 0.74
N CYS A 109 -3.84 -16.13 1.71
CA CYS A 109 -3.22 -15.87 3.01
C CYS A 109 -1.85 -15.21 2.79
N MET A 110 -1.44 -14.24 3.59
CA MET A 110 -0.35 -13.29 3.30
C MET A 110 -0.65 -12.30 2.14
N ALA A 111 -1.93 -12.06 1.83
CA ALA A 111 -2.28 -10.92 0.96
C ALA A 111 -1.89 -9.58 1.62
N GLY A 112 -2.07 -9.51 2.93
CA GLY A 112 -1.73 -8.36 3.78
C GLY A 112 -0.26 -8.33 4.16
N LEU A 113 0.61 -7.99 3.25
CA LEU A 113 2.06 -7.92 3.50
C LEU A 113 2.43 -6.78 4.44
N GLY A 114 1.67 -5.68 4.43
CA GLY A 114 1.84 -4.58 5.38
C GLY A 114 1.47 -4.99 6.80
N LEU A 115 0.42 -5.81 6.98
CA LEU A 115 0.03 -6.33 8.29
C LEU A 115 1.12 -7.21 8.92
N VAL A 116 1.81 -8.03 8.12
CA VAL A 116 2.94 -8.84 8.62
C VAL A 116 4.06 -7.97 9.16
N LEU A 117 4.40 -6.89 8.44
CA LEU A 117 5.40 -5.93 8.89
C LEU A 117 4.96 -5.26 10.19
N ASP A 118 3.72 -4.80 10.28
CA ASP A 118 3.18 -4.08 11.43
C ASP A 118 3.13 -4.99 12.68
N VAL A 119 2.49 -6.15 12.58
CA VAL A 119 2.34 -7.07 13.71
C VAL A 119 3.70 -7.54 14.21
N THR A 120 4.60 -7.95 13.30
CA THR A 120 5.90 -8.49 13.73
C THR A 120 6.83 -7.40 14.26
N SER A 121 6.85 -6.20 13.66
CA SER A 121 7.65 -5.09 14.18
C SER A 121 7.21 -4.70 15.59
N ASN A 122 5.90 -4.58 15.82
CA ASN A 122 5.34 -4.28 17.13
C ASN A 122 5.73 -5.34 18.18
N ARG A 123 5.69 -6.63 17.84
CA ARG A 123 6.13 -7.73 18.72
C ARG A 123 7.61 -7.67 19.06
N LEU A 124 8.42 -7.24 18.11
CA LEU A 124 9.87 -7.10 18.29
C LEU A 124 10.25 -5.74 18.92
N GLY A 125 9.28 -4.86 19.17
CA GLY A 125 9.48 -3.55 19.79
C GLY A 125 10.09 -2.51 18.85
N TYR A 126 9.74 -2.56 17.55
CA TYR A 126 10.11 -1.59 16.54
C TYR A 126 8.89 -0.86 15.98
N SER A 127 9.06 0.40 15.64
CA SER A 127 8.12 1.14 14.80
C SER A 127 8.31 0.80 13.31
N LEU A 128 7.30 1.09 12.49
CA LEU A 128 7.39 0.93 11.03
C LEU A 128 8.50 1.82 10.41
N ASP A 129 8.76 2.99 10.98
CA ASP A 129 9.81 3.88 10.53
C ASP A 129 11.21 3.30 10.83
N GLU A 130 11.41 2.69 12.01
CA GLU A 130 12.68 2.05 12.35
C GLU A 130 12.98 0.88 11.42
N ILE A 131 12.01 0.01 11.14
CA ILE A 131 12.23 -1.13 10.26
C ILE A 131 12.46 -0.75 8.80
N SER A 132 12.07 0.45 8.38
CA SER A 132 12.37 1.00 7.07
C SER A 132 13.89 1.18 6.82
N GLN A 133 14.68 1.30 7.89
CA GLN A 133 16.14 1.44 7.81
C GLN A 133 16.89 0.10 7.78
N PHE A 134 16.18 -1.00 7.96
CA PHE A 134 16.80 -2.33 7.99
C PHE A 134 17.14 -2.79 6.57
N LYS A 135 18.01 -3.79 6.49
CA LYS A 135 18.28 -4.44 5.21
C LYS A 135 17.42 -5.70 5.09
N ALA A 136 16.77 -5.88 3.96
CA ALA A 136 16.19 -7.15 3.61
C ALA A 136 17.31 -8.19 3.51
N GLY A 137 17.40 -9.10 4.44
CA GLY A 137 18.45 -10.10 4.47
C GLY A 137 18.12 -11.23 5.41
N VAL A 138 18.63 -12.40 5.09
CA VAL A 138 18.52 -13.58 5.96
C VAL A 138 19.93 -14.06 6.23
N ASP A 139 20.29 -14.12 7.50
CA ASP A 139 21.37 -15.01 7.88
C ASP A 139 20.91 -16.46 7.66
N LYS A 140 21.84 -17.29 7.20
CA LYS A 140 21.55 -18.71 6.98
C LYS A 140 21.07 -19.33 8.29
N GLY A 141 19.80 -19.67 8.35
CA GLY A 141 19.17 -20.34 9.50
C GLY A 141 18.01 -19.63 10.13
N THR A 142 17.79 -18.32 9.91
CA THR A 142 16.59 -17.63 10.39
C THR A 142 15.48 -17.80 9.35
N PHE A 143 14.44 -18.52 9.75
CA PHE A 143 13.26 -18.77 8.90
C PHE A 143 12.04 -18.07 9.47
N VAL A 144 11.24 -17.47 8.61
CA VAL A 144 9.92 -16.91 8.93
C VAL A 144 8.94 -17.37 7.85
N ASN A 145 7.79 -17.87 8.26
CA ASN A 145 6.76 -18.39 7.37
C ASN A 145 6.30 -17.35 6.35
N ASP A 146 6.20 -17.75 5.10
CA ASP A 146 5.76 -16.90 3.99
C ASP A 146 4.31 -17.14 3.54
N GLY A 147 3.61 -18.04 4.21
CA GLY A 147 2.23 -18.45 3.86
C GLY A 147 1.15 -17.81 4.72
N CYS A 148 1.44 -17.46 5.98
CA CYS A 148 0.44 -16.99 6.95
C CYS A 148 1.05 -15.95 7.91
N PRO A 149 0.40 -14.77 8.09
CA PRO A 149 0.87 -13.74 9.02
C PRO A 149 0.99 -14.23 10.47
N VAL A 150 0.04 -15.05 10.90
CA VAL A 150 0.03 -15.62 12.26
C VAL A 150 1.23 -16.54 12.49
N PHE A 151 1.54 -17.39 11.51
CA PHE A 151 2.71 -18.25 11.61
C PHE A 151 4.01 -17.47 11.47
N ALA A 152 4.05 -16.42 10.67
CA ALA A 152 5.20 -15.52 10.59
C ALA A 152 5.49 -14.86 11.96
N GLU A 153 4.46 -14.41 12.66
CA GLU A 153 4.59 -13.86 14.01
C GLU A 153 5.09 -14.92 15.00
N LEU A 154 4.53 -16.14 14.95
CA LEU A 154 4.95 -17.23 15.83
C LEU A 154 6.40 -17.64 15.58
N ASP A 155 6.82 -17.76 14.33
CA ASP A 155 8.21 -18.07 13.97
C ASP A 155 9.17 -16.98 14.47
N ALA A 156 8.78 -15.70 14.34
CA ALA A 156 9.58 -14.59 14.86
C ALA A 156 9.74 -14.65 16.39
N LEU A 157 8.68 -15.01 17.13
CA LEU A 157 8.74 -15.21 18.58
C LEU A 157 9.57 -16.45 18.96
N GLU A 158 9.49 -17.52 18.18
CA GLU A 158 10.32 -18.71 18.41
C GLU A 158 11.82 -18.39 18.22
N GLU A 159 12.16 -17.66 17.17
CA GLU A 159 13.53 -17.18 16.93
C GLU A 159 14.02 -16.28 18.07
N LEU A 160 13.16 -15.39 18.57
CA LEU A 160 13.48 -14.54 19.72
C LEU A 160 13.79 -15.39 20.96
N ASN A 161 13.01 -16.46 21.23
CA ASN A 161 13.23 -17.38 22.34
C ASN A 161 14.52 -18.21 22.19
N LYS A 162 14.97 -18.45 20.96
CA LYS A 162 16.28 -19.08 20.68
C LYS A 162 17.46 -18.14 20.89
N GLY A 163 17.20 -16.84 21.14
CA GLY A 163 18.22 -15.82 21.34
C GLY A 163 18.70 -15.16 20.04
N THR A 164 18.00 -15.37 18.93
CA THR A 164 18.29 -14.68 17.67
C THR A 164 18.12 -13.16 17.84
N PRO A 165 19.08 -12.33 17.40
CA PRO A 165 18.96 -10.87 17.48
C PRO A 165 17.69 -10.36 16.78
N ARG A 166 16.99 -9.42 17.41
CA ARG A 166 15.72 -8.86 16.87
C ARG A 166 15.86 -8.27 15.48
N GLU A 167 16.97 -7.59 15.21
CA GLU A 167 17.29 -7.01 13.90
C GLU A 167 17.41 -8.08 12.82
N GLN A 168 17.99 -9.23 13.16
CA GLN A 168 18.13 -10.38 12.26
C GLN A 168 16.76 -11.00 11.95
N ILE A 169 15.92 -11.15 12.97
CA ILE A 169 14.54 -11.65 12.80
C ILE A 169 13.76 -10.69 11.89
N MET A 170 13.82 -9.38 12.16
CA MET A 170 13.12 -8.39 11.34
C MET A 170 13.64 -8.35 9.90
N GLY A 171 14.94 -8.51 9.69
CA GLY A 171 15.54 -8.66 8.36
C GLY A 171 14.99 -9.88 7.60
N ALA A 172 14.76 -11.00 8.29
CA ALA A 172 14.15 -12.19 7.72
C ALA A 172 12.67 -11.95 7.35
N VAL A 173 11.90 -11.25 8.20
CA VAL A 173 10.51 -10.86 7.92
C VAL A 173 10.42 -9.96 6.67
N ILE A 174 11.26 -8.92 6.60
CA ILE A 174 11.33 -8.04 5.42
C ILE A 174 11.68 -8.84 4.17
N ASN A 175 12.65 -9.74 4.25
CA ASN A 175 13.01 -10.60 3.12
C ASN A 175 11.85 -11.51 2.68
N THR A 176 11.08 -12.06 3.62
CA THR A 176 9.88 -12.86 3.33
C THR A 176 8.86 -12.04 2.55
N VAL A 177 8.58 -10.81 2.97
CA VAL A 177 7.72 -9.87 2.25
C VAL A 177 8.24 -9.60 0.84
N VAL A 178 9.53 -9.30 0.70
CA VAL A 178 10.18 -9.05 -0.60
C VAL A 178 10.08 -10.26 -1.53
N VAL A 179 10.36 -11.46 -1.03
CA VAL A 179 10.25 -12.72 -1.80
C VAL A 179 8.83 -12.92 -2.32
N ARG A 180 7.87 -12.71 -1.44
CA ARG A 180 6.45 -12.89 -1.78
C ARG A 180 5.97 -11.89 -2.82
N LEU A 181 6.27 -10.61 -2.63
CA LEU A 181 5.98 -9.55 -3.60
C LEU A 181 6.63 -9.85 -4.94
N ASN A 182 7.93 -10.21 -4.94
CA ASN A 182 8.62 -10.53 -6.18
C ASN A 182 7.98 -11.69 -6.94
N ALA A 183 7.43 -12.69 -6.25
CA ALA A 183 6.70 -13.78 -6.89
C ALA A 183 5.41 -13.31 -7.57
N ILE A 184 4.68 -12.35 -6.95
CA ILE A 184 3.48 -11.75 -7.54
C ILE A 184 3.83 -10.90 -8.77
N LEU A 185 4.93 -10.15 -8.70
CA LEU A 185 5.33 -9.20 -9.74
C LEU A 185 5.97 -9.87 -10.96
N ARG A 186 6.59 -11.05 -10.78
CA ARG A 186 7.48 -11.65 -11.79
C ARG A 186 6.81 -11.82 -13.16
N ASP A 187 5.58 -12.28 -13.18
CA ASP A 187 4.89 -12.62 -14.43
C ASP A 187 4.13 -11.42 -15.02
N LYS A 188 3.88 -10.38 -14.23
CA LYS A 188 3.00 -9.26 -14.59
C LYS A 188 3.72 -7.93 -14.83
N VAL A 189 4.68 -7.62 -14.00
CA VAL A 189 5.33 -6.29 -13.98
C VAL A 189 6.73 -6.33 -14.60
N MET A 190 7.46 -7.41 -14.48
CA MET A 190 8.85 -7.50 -14.98
C MET A 190 9.04 -7.21 -16.48
N PRO A 191 8.08 -7.44 -17.37
CA PRO A 191 8.20 -7.01 -18.76
C PRO A 191 8.24 -5.49 -18.94
N ALA A 192 7.69 -4.70 -17.99
CA ALA A 192 7.52 -3.25 -18.06
C ALA A 192 8.39 -2.48 -17.06
N LYS A 193 9.68 -2.81 -17.00
CA LYS A 193 10.65 -2.49 -15.94
C LYS A 193 10.74 -1.03 -15.48
N ASP A 194 10.43 -0.05 -16.32
CA ASP A 194 10.74 1.37 -16.05
C ASP A 194 9.51 2.26 -15.91
N ALA A 195 8.31 1.67 -15.88
CA ALA A 195 7.06 2.42 -15.88
C ALA A 195 6.05 1.88 -14.84
N THR A 196 6.56 1.32 -13.74
CA THR A 196 5.74 0.79 -12.64
C THR A 196 5.69 1.77 -11.49
N VAL A 197 4.50 2.24 -11.16
CA VAL A 197 4.25 3.09 -10.00
C VAL A 197 3.97 2.21 -8.78
N LEU A 198 4.60 2.50 -7.64
CA LEU A 198 4.41 1.79 -6.38
C LEU A 198 3.61 2.67 -5.42
N LEU A 199 2.45 2.18 -5.01
CA LEU A 199 1.52 2.84 -4.10
C LEU A 199 1.37 2.07 -2.78
N GLY A 200 0.54 2.59 -1.89
CA GLY A 200 0.20 1.97 -0.59
C GLY A 200 1.20 2.25 0.52
N GLY A 201 0.83 1.88 1.73
CA GLY A 201 1.60 2.16 2.94
C GLY A 201 2.99 1.51 2.96
N VAL A 202 3.12 0.30 2.40
CA VAL A 202 4.39 -0.45 2.35
C VAL A 202 5.42 0.23 1.43
N SER A 203 4.99 1.04 0.48
CA SER A 203 5.90 1.82 -0.39
C SER A 203 6.79 2.80 0.39
N LYS A 204 6.41 3.17 1.61
CA LYS A 204 7.23 4.00 2.52
C LYS A 204 8.38 3.21 3.17
N ASN A 205 8.33 1.89 3.17
CA ASN A 205 9.39 1.08 3.74
C ASN A 205 10.55 0.91 2.75
N ALA A 206 11.62 1.68 2.95
CA ALA A 206 12.77 1.67 2.06
C ALA A 206 13.44 0.29 1.96
N ALA A 207 13.47 -0.47 3.07
CA ALA A 207 14.05 -1.82 3.09
C ALA A 207 13.29 -2.78 2.15
N VAL A 208 11.95 -2.69 2.12
CA VAL A 208 11.13 -3.48 1.19
C VAL A 208 11.33 -3.02 -0.24
N VAL A 209 11.28 -1.72 -0.49
CA VAL A 209 11.44 -1.14 -1.85
C VAL A 209 12.80 -1.48 -2.44
N ASP A 210 13.88 -1.32 -1.67
CA ASP A 210 15.24 -1.63 -2.12
C ASP A 210 15.43 -3.14 -2.32
N GLY A 211 14.87 -3.95 -1.44
CA GLY A 211 14.87 -5.41 -1.60
C GLY A 211 14.13 -5.85 -2.87
N LEU A 212 12.98 -5.23 -3.17
CA LEU A 212 12.24 -5.48 -4.41
C LEU A 212 13.03 -5.07 -5.65
N LYS A 213 13.61 -3.85 -5.67
CA LYS A 213 14.47 -3.39 -6.76
C LYS A 213 15.62 -4.34 -7.01
N ALA A 214 16.33 -4.73 -5.94
CA ALA A 214 17.48 -5.63 -6.03
C ALA A 214 17.11 -7.01 -6.58
N ARG A 215 15.93 -7.54 -6.23
CA ARG A 215 15.51 -8.88 -6.63
C ARG A 215 14.83 -8.92 -7.98
N SER A 216 13.98 -7.95 -8.30
CA SER A 216 13.20 -7.91 -9.53
C SER A 216 13.93 -7.23 -10.70
N GLY A 217 14.85 -6.31 -10.39
CA GLY A 217 15.44 -5.41 -11.38
C GLY A 217 14.46 -4.36 -11.91
N VAL A 218 13.26 -4.23 -11.31
CA VAL A 218 12.29 -3.20 -11.66
C VAL A 218 12.68 -1.88 -11.01
N ASN A 219 12.66 -0.81 -11.79
CA ASN A 219 12.88 0.54 -11.26
C ASN A 219 11.52 1.17 -10.94
N PHE A 220 11.08 0.99 -9.68
CA PHE A 220 9.80 1.52 -9.24
C PHE A 220 9.82 3.04 -9.11
N ILE A 221 8.74 3.67 -9.57
CA ILE A 221 8.43 5.07 -9.32
C ILE A 221 7.60 5.12 -8.04
N VAL A 222 8.20 5.64 -6.97
CA VAL A 222 7.54 5.77 -5.66
C VAL A 222 7.21 7.25 -5.44
N PRO A 223 5.96 7.67 -5.63
CA PRO A 223 5.55 9.04 -5.38
C PRO A 223 5.65 9.41 -3.89
N GLU A 224 5.88 10.68 -3.58
CA GLU A 224 5.83 11.18 -2.19
C GLU A 224 4.48 10.88 -1.53
N ASP A 225 3.41 11.04 -2.31
CA ASP A 225 2.02 10.80 -1.89
C ASP A 225 1.52 9.36 -2.15
N ALA A 226 2.41 8.38 -2.29
CA ALA A 226 2.07 7.00 -2.61
C ALA A 226 1.01 6.39 -1.66
N VAL A 227 1.01 6.77 -0.38
CA VAL A 227 0.02 6.31 0.61
C VAL A 227 -1.39 6.82 0.35
N TYR A 228 -1.53 7.91 -0.38
CA TYR A 228 -2.83 8.48 -0.77
C TYR A 228 -3.28 8.00 -2.15
N GLY A 229 -2.57 7.06 -2.77
CA GLY A 229 -2.78 6.64 -4.17
C GLY A 229 -4.24 6.43 -4.54
N SER A 230 -4.90 5.46 -3.93
CA SER A 230 -6.31 5.13 -4.23
C SER A 230 -7.26 6.30 -3.93
N ALA A 231 -6.99 7.09 -2.87
CA ALA A 231 -7.80 8.29 -2.56
C ALA A 231 -7.62 9.39 -3.61
N ILE A 232 -6.39 9.60 -4.09
CA ILE A 232 -6.09 10.52 -5.19
C ILE A 232 -6.80 10.05 -6.48
N GLY A 233 -6.73 8.76 -6.78
CA GLY A 233 -7.42 8.19 -7.94
C GLY A 233 -8.93 8.39 -7.87
N CYS A 234 -9.56 8.22 -6.69
CA CYS A 234 -10.97 8.53 -6.48
C CYS A 234 -11.29 10.00 -6.71
N ALA A 235 -10.46 10.91 -6.18
CA ALA A 235 -10.67 12.34 -6.34
C ALA A 235 -10.55 12.78 -7.82
N LEU A 236 -9.60 12.20 -8.55
CA LEU A 236 -9.43 12.43 -9.99
C LEU A 236 -10.59 11.83 -10.82
N PHE A 237 -11.09 10.67 -10.40
CA PHE A 237 -12.29 10.08 -11.01
C PHE A 237 -13.53 10.94 -10.77
N ALA A 238 -13.65 11.54 -9.60
CA ALA A 238 -14.76 12.45 -9.30
C ALA A 238 -14.75 13.70 -10.19
N ALA A 239 -13.55 14.19 -10.56
CA ALA A 239 -13.34 15.39 -11.37
C ALA A 239 -13.40 15.13 -12.90
N SER A 240 -13.54 13.87 -13.34
CA SER A 240 -13.66 13.48 -14.74
C SER A 240 -15.12 13.21 -15.12
#